data_612b6828753d0b2bee94bf7738780a14
#
_entry.id   612b6828753d0b2bee94bf7738780a14
#
_cell.length_a   1.000
_cell.length_b   1.000
_cell.length_c   1.000
_cell.angle_alpha   90.00
_cell.angle_beta   90.00
_cell.angle_gamma   90.00
#
_symmetry.space_group_name_H-M   'P 1'
#
loop_
_entity.id
_entity.type
_entity.pdbx_description
1 polymer ?
#
loop_
_entity_poly.entity_id
_entity_poly.type
_entity_poly.pdbx_seq_one_letter_code
_entity_poly.pdbx_strand_id
1 'polypeptide(L)'
;MKLAALFSGGKDSTYSIYKVKQMGHDVKCLVTVFPKSSDSQLLHFPAIELTKLQSKTLKISQITSTLDSNELAEEMDALKILLKRAKQDFQIEGLVHGGISSEFQKKCFEKICKENDLKIITPLWKINAKEYMNELI
;
A
#
# COMPACT_ATOMS: atom_id res chain seq x y z
N MET A 1 7.19 11.19 -9.64
CA MET A 1 7.45 9.74 -9.71
C MET A 1 6.12 9.00 -9.86
N LYS A 2 6.08 7.97 -10.65
CA LYS A 2 4.89 7.13 -10.81
C LYS A 2 4.87 6.05 -9.73
N LEU A 3 3.80 5.98 -8.95
CA LEU A 3 3.74 5.12 -7.77
C LEU A 3 2.54 4.18 -7.80
N ALA A 4 2.71 3.02 -7.19
CA ALA A 4 1.60 2.19 -6.72
C ALA A 4 1.43 2.47 -5.23
N ALA A 5 0.20 2.42 -4.74
CA ALA A 5 -0.08 2.59 -3.32
C ALA A 5 -0.62 1.29 -2.75
N LEU A 6 -0.01 0.82 -1.67
CA LEU A 6 -0.55 -0.29 -0.89
C LEU A 6 -1.80 0.21 -0.18
N PHE A 7 -2.94 -0.39 -0.49
CA PHE A 7 -4.24 0.18 -0.13
C PHE A 7 -5.09 -0.80 0.66
N SER A 8 -5.41 -0.43 1.89
CA SER A 8 -6.28 -1.21 2.77
C SER A 8 -7.67 -0.59 2.97
N GLY A 9 -7.87 0.63 2.47
CA GLY A 9 -9.11 1.37 2.68
C GLY A 9 -9.18 2.11 4.01
N GLY A 10 -8.16 1.96 4.87
CA GLY A 10 -8.11 2.66 6.15
C GLY A 10 -7.64 4.10 6.00
N LYS A 11 -7.73 4.87 7.08
CA LYS A 11 -7.37 6.29 7.08
C LYS A 11 -5.91 6.53 6.69
N ASP A 12 -5.00 5.68 7.16
CA ASP A 12 -3.56 5.87 6.92
C ASP A 12 -3.20 5.62 5.47
N SER A 13 -3.74 4.57 4.85
CA SER A 13 -3.47 4.30 3.45
C SER A 13 -4.08 5.37 2.54
N THR A 14 -5.28 5.84 2.86
CA THR A 14 -5.93 6.92 2.10
C THR A 14 -5.17 8.23 2.23
N TYR A 15 -4.76 8.57 3.45
CA TYR A 15 -4.04 9.82 3.69
C TYR A 15 -2.64 9.80 3.07
N SER A 16 -1.97 8.65 3.06
CA SER A 16 -0.65 8.55 2.42
C SER A 16 -0.73 8.80 0.92
N ILE A 17 -1.81 8.40 0.25
CA ILE A 17 -2.04 8.72 -1.16
C ILE A 17 -2.12 10.24 -1.36
N TYR A 18 -2.91 10.91 -0.52
CA TYR A 18 -3.05 12.37 -0.57
C TYR A 18 -1.70 13.06 -0.35
N LYS A 19 -0.94 12.58 0.64
CA LYS A 19 0.36 13.16 1.00
C LYS A 19 1.36 13.08 -0.16
N VAL A 20 1.48 11.92 -0.82
CA VAL A 20 2.42 11.79 -1.93
C VAL A 20 1.98 12.59 -3.17
N LYS A 21 0.69 12.76 -3.37
CA LYS A 21 0.19 13.66 -4.42
C LYS A 21 0.58 15.11 -4.15
N GLN A 22 0.52 15.55 -2.90
CA GLN A 22 0.99 16.88 -2.51
C GLN A 22 2.49 17.06 -2.76
N MET A 23 3.26 15.98 -2.66
CA MET A 23 4.70 15.98 -2.93
C MET A 23 5.03 15.98 -4.43
N GLY A 24 4.02 15.96 -5.29
CA GLY A 24 4.21 15.99 -6.74
C GLY A 24 4.30 14.64 -7.42
N HIS A 25 3.96 13.56 -6.72
CA HIS A 25 3.98 12.21 -7.29
C HIS A 25 2.61 11.83 -7.88
N ASP A 26 2.64 10.90 -8.85
CA ASP A 26 1.44 10.34 -9.46
C ASP A 26 1.18 8.94 -8.92
N VAL A 27 0.00 8.72 -8.34
CA VAL A 27 -0.43 7.37 -7.92
C VAL A 27 -1.19 6.74 -9.09
N LYS A 28 -0.56 5.77 -9.74
CA LYS A 28 -1.09 5.14 -10.96
C LYS A 28 -2.02 3.97 -10.70
N CYS A 29 -1.81 3.26 -9.59
CA CYS A 29 -2.67 2.15 -9.23
C CYS A 29 -2.66 1.93 -7.71
N LEU A 30 -3.71 1.25 -7.23
CA LEU A 30 -3.81 0.77 -5.87
C LEU A 30 -3.54 -0.72 -5.87
N VAL A 31 -2.76 -1.20 -4.92
CA VAL A 31 -2.42 -2.61 -4.77
C VAL A 31 -2.99 -3.12 -3.45
N THR A 32 -3.85 -4.12 -3.53
CA THR A 32 -4.48 -4.69 -2.34
C THR A 32 -4.36 -6.20 -2.35
N VAL A 33 -3.79 -6.77 -1.29
CA VAL A 33 -3.77 -8.21 -1.05
C VAL A 33 -4.75 -8.49 0.07
N PHE A 34 -5.72 -9.38 -0.18
CA PHE A 34 -6.69 -9.80 0.82
C PHE A 34 -6.17 -11.07 1.48
N PRO A 35 -5.66 -11.01 2.73
CA PRO A 35 -5.24 -12.21 3.45
C PRO A 35 -6.46 -13.05 3.81
N LYS A 36 -6.22 -14.29 4.28
CA LYS A 36 -7.29 -15.20 4.65
C LYS A 36 -8.20 -14.62 5.74
N SER A 37 -7.60 -13.92 6.71
CA SER A 37 -8.32 -13.35 7.84
C SER A 37 -7.55 -12.20 8.46
N SER A 38 -8.08 -11.61 9.54
CA SER A 38 -7.43 -10.55 10.30
C SER A 38 -6.18 -10.99 11.05
N ASP A 39 -5.81 -12.28 11.00
CA ASP A 39 -4.62 -12.82 11.69
C ASP A 39 -3.32 -12.54 10.94
N SER A 40 -3.37 -11.87 9.80
CA SER A 40 -2.16 -11.50 9.06
C SER A 40 -1.25 -10.59 9.89
N GLN A 41 0.05 -10.92 9.92
CA GLN A 41 1.06 -10.09 10.57
C GLN A 41 1.50 -8.91 9.70
N LEU A 42 1.37 -9.04 8.39
CA LEU A 42 1.89 -8.07 7.44
C LEU A 42 0.81 -7.13 6.92
N LEU A 43 -0.38 -7.66 6.65
CA LEU A 43 -1.42 -6.94 5.94
C LEU A 43 -2.63 -6.70 6.82
N HIS A 44 -3.29 -5.55 6.64
CA HIS A 44 -4.60 -5.33 7.22
C HIS A 44 -5.62 -6.19 6.47
N PHE A 45 -6.69 -6.61 7.17
CA PHE A 45 -7.79 -7.33 6.56
C PHE A 45 -8.82 -6.31 6.07
N PRO A 46 -8.73 -5.89 4.80
CA PRO A 46 -9.61 -4.84 4.30
C PRO A 46 -10.99 -5.36 3.97
N ALA A 47 -11.99 -4.49 4.05
CA ALA A 47 -13.32 -4.80 3.54
C ALA A 47 -13.31 -4.67 2.01
N ILE A 48 -13.50 -5.78 1.29
CA ILE A 48 -13.38 -5.85 -0.17
C ILE A 48 -14.28 -4.81 -0.85
N GLU A 49 -15.54 -4.76 -0.46
CA GLU A 49 -16.51 -3.83 -1.06
C GLU A 49 -16.13 -2.37 -0.82
N LEU A 50 -15.62 -2.07 0.38
CA LEU A 50 -15.22 -0.71 0.73
C LEU A 50 -14.02 -0.27 -0.10
N THR A 51 -13.01 -1.12 -0.28
CA THR A 51 -11.83 -0.75 -1.07
C THR A 51 -12.19 -0.54 -2.52
N LYS A 52 -13.08 -1.34 -3.08
CA LYS A 52 -13.54 -1.18 -4.46
C LYS A 52 -14.29 0.13 -4.65
N LEU A 53 -15.16 0.49 -3.70
CA LEU A 53 -15.90 1.74 -3.74
C LEU A 53 -14.95 2.94 -3.66
N GLN A 54 -13.97 2.89 -2.77
CA GLN A 54 -12.97 3.94 -2.62
C GLN A 54 -12.10 4.09 -3.85
N SER A 55 -11.72 2.98 -4.49
CA SER A 55 -10.97 3.00 -5.74
C SER A 55 -11.74 3.77 -6.82
N LYS A 56 -13.02 3.52 -6.96
CA LYS A 56 -13.88 4.26 -7.90
C LYS A 56 -13.96 5.75 -7.56
N THR A 57 -14.10 6.07 -6.28
CA THR A 57 -14.17 7.46 -5.81
C THR A 57 -12.86 8.20 -6.10
N LEU A 58 -11.72 7.55 -5.87
CA LEU A 58 -10.40 8.12 -6.13
C LEU A 58 -10.06 8.16 -7.62
N LYS A 59 -10.80 7.42 -8.44
CA LYS A 59 -10.56 7.28 -9.88
C LYS A 59 -9.17 6.70 -10.18
N ILE A 60 -8.72 5.77 -9.34
CA ILE A 60 -7.43 5.09 -9.49
C ILE A 60 -7.70 3.60 -9.64
N SER A 61 -7.08 2.98 -10.64
CA SER A 61 -7.23 1.54 -10.88
C SER A 61 -6.70 0.73 -9.71
N GLN A 62 -7.42 -0.32 -9.34
CA GLN A 62 -7.02 -1.23 -8.26
C GLN A 62 -6.70 -2.60 -8.83
N ILE A 63 -5.55 -3.15 -8.43
CA ILE A 63 -5.20 -4.55 -8.71
C ILE A 63 -5.16 -5.30 -7.39
N THR A 64 -5.69 -6.52 -7.38
CA THR A 64 -5.90 -7.28 -6.15
C THR A 64 -5.43 -8.71 -6.27
N SER A 65 -5.14 -9.32 -5.13
CA SER A 65 -4.93 -10.75 -4.98
C SER A 65 -5.62 -11.20 -3.71
N THR A 66 -6.27 -12.36 -3.75
CA THR A 66 -6.95 -12.94 -2.59
C THR A 66 -6.23 -14.22 -2.21
N LEU A 67 -5.87 -14.34 -0.95
CA LEU A 67 -5.14 -15.50 -0.43
C LEU A 67 -6.04 -16.37 0.44
N ASP A 68 -5.74 -17.68 0.45
CA ASP A 68 -6.38 -18.66 1.32
C ASP A 68 -5.47 -19.06 2.48
N SER A 69 -4.60 -18.15 2.89
CA SER A 69 -3.59 -18.38 3.90
C SER A 69 -3.23 -17.04 4.59
N ASN A 70 -2.73 -17.14 5.83
CA ASN A 70 -2.13 -16.02 6.55
C ASN A 70 -0.60 -16.20 6.68
N GLU A 71 0.00 -17.12 5.92
CA GLU A 71 1.44 -17.31 5.96
C GLU A 71 2.17 -16.11 5.35
N LEU A 72 3.15 -15.59 6.09
CA LEU A 72 3.92 -14.42 5.68
C LEU A 72 4.55 -14.58 4.30
N ALA A 73 5.15 -15.74 4.03
CA ALA A 73 5.82 -15.99 2.75
C ALA A 73 4.83 -15.90 1.58
N GLU A 74 3.62 -16.41 1.73
CA GLU A 74 2.60 -16.35 0.69
C GLU A 74 2.08 -14.92 0.48
N GLU A 75 1.92 -14.17 1.57
CA GLU A 75 1.52 -12.77 1.48
C GLU A 75 2.57 -11.92 0.78
N MET A 76 3.84 -12.14 1.10
CA MET A 76 4.95 -11.44 0.45
C MET A 76 5.04 -11.79 -1.03
N ASP A 77 4.89 -13.07 -1.38
CA ASP A 77 4.92 -13.50 -2.78
C ASP A 77 3.77 -12.90 -3.58
N ALA A 78 2.56 -12.87 -3.03
CA ALA A 78 1.41 -12.27 -3.68
C ALA A 78 1.62 -10.79 -3.95
N LEU A 79 2.14 -10.05 -2.98
CA LEU A 79 2.44 -8.63 -3.15
C LEU A 79 3.53 -8.42 -4.19
N LYS A 80 4.56 -9.26 -4.18
CA LYS A 80 5.66 -9.20 -5.16
C LYS A 80 5.13 -9.38 -6.58
N ILE A 81 4.23 -10.35 -6.79
CA ILE A 81 3.62 -10.61 -8.10
C ILE A 81 2.77 -9.41 -8.55
N LEU A 82 1.97 -8.83 -7.64
CA LEU A 82 1.17 -7.65 -7.96
C LEU A 82 2.03 -6.45 -8.32
N LEU A 83 3.14 -6.24 -7.62
CA LEU A 83 4.05 -5.14 -7.93
C LEU A 83 4.75 -5.32 -9.27
N LYS A 84 5.08 -6.56 -9.63
CA LYS A 84 5.61 -6.88 -10.95
C LYS A 84 4.60 -6.51 -12.04
N ARG A 85 3.33 -6.90 -11.84
CA ARG A 85 2.25 -6.55 -12.75
C ARG A 85 2.05 -5.05 -12.84
N ALA A 86 2.07 -4.35 -11.70
CA ALA A 86 1.93 -2.90 -11.67
C ALA A 86 3.05 -2.21 -12.44
N LYS A 87 4.27 -2.73 -12.33
CA LYS A 87 5.42 -2.20 -13.06
C LYS A 87 5.26 -2.36 -14.56
N GLN A 88 4.71 -3.49 -15.00
CA GLN A 88 4.47 -3.76 -16.43
C GLN A 88 3.32 -2.94 -16.98
N ASP A 89 2.20 -2.86 -16.26
CA ASP A 89 0.96 -2.26 -16.75
C ASP A 89 0.90 -0.75 -16.54
N PHE A 90 1.49 -0.25 -15.46
CA PHE A 90 1.42 1.16 -15.07
C PHE A 90 2.77 1.86 -15.04
N GLN A 91 3.86 1.13 -15.27
CA GLN A 91 5.22 1.68 -15.32
C GLN A 91 5.60 2.41 -14.03
N ILE A 92 5.22 1.84 -12.89
CA ILE A 92 5.52 2.44 -11.59
C ILE A 92 7.01 2.40 -11.29
N GLU A 93 7.46 3.36 -10.51
CA GLU A 93 8.85 3.50 -10.07
C GLU A 93 9.00 3.24 -8.57
N GLY A 94 7.89 3.24 -7.83
CA GLY A 94 7.92 3.04 -6.40
C GLY A 94 6.58 2.63 -5.83
N LEU A 95 6.61 2.29 -4.54
CA LEU A 95 5.45 1.88 -3.75
C LEU A 95 5.26 2.83 -2.57
N VAL A 96 4.03 3.27 -2.35
CA VAL A 96 3.64 4.03 -1.17
C VAL A 96 3.14 3.06 -0.10
N HIS A 97 3.70 3.14 1.09
CA HIS A 97 3.27 2.38 2.26
C HIS A 97 2.78 3.35 3.33
N GLY A 98 1.58 3.15 3.83
CA GLY A 98 0.96 4.04 4.82
C GLY A 98 1.31 3.76 6.27
N GLY A 99 2.31 2.92 6.53
CA GLY A 99 2.70 2.57 7.90
C GLY A 99 3.29 3.74 8.67
N ILE A 100 3.04 3.76 9.97
CA ILE A 100 3.49 4.82 10.85
C ILE A 100 4.68 4.39 11.71
N SER A 101 4.66 3.17 12.26
CA SER A 101 5.68 2.77 13.23
C SER A 101 6.05 1.28 13.22
N SER A 102 5.46 0.45 12.36
CA SER A 102 5.78 -0.98 12.34
C SER A 102 7.09 -1.25 11.59
N GLU A 103 8.16 -1.48 12.33
CA GLU A 103 9.47 -1.85 11.78
C GLU A 103 9.39 -3.15 10.97
N PHE A 104 8.61 -4.13 11.44
CA PHE A 104 8.44 -5.40 10.76
C PHE A 104 7.84 -5.21 9.37
N GLN A 105 6.74 -4.46 9.28
CA GLN A 105 6.10 -4.19 7.99
C GLN A 105 7.04 -3.42 7.06
N LYS A 106 7.70 -2.41 7.58
CA LYS A 106 8.62 -1.58 6.80
C LYS A 106 9.72 -2.42 6.18
N LYS A 107 10.36 -3.30 6.97
CA LYS A 107 11.43 -4.18 6.47
C LYS A 107 10.93 -5.13 5.40
N CYS A 108 9.74 -5.71 5.57
CA CYS A 108 9.16 -6.61 4.58
C CYS A 108 8.90 -5.89 3.25
N PHE A 109 8.32 -4.71 3.31
CA PHE A 109 8.01 -3.94 2.10
C PHE A 109 9.27 -3.40 1.42
N GLU A 110 10.27 -2.99 2.20
CA GLU A 110 11.56 -2.57 1.64
C GLU A 110 12.23 -3.72 0.87
N LYS A 111 12.19 -4.94 1.43
CA LYS A 111 12.74 -6.11 0.78
C LYS A 111 12.04 -6.41 -0.54
N ILE A 112 10.70 -6.40 -0.54
CA ILE A 112 9.92 -6.66 -1.74
C ILE A 112 10.20 -5.61 -2.82
N CYS A 113 10.24 -4.35 -2.44
CA CYS A 113 10.54 -3.26 -3.37
C CYS A 113 11.95 -3.38 -3.95
N LYS A 114 12.92 -3.71 -3.12
CA LYS A 114 14.30 -3.91 -3.58
C LYS A 114 14.41 -5.05 -4.61
N GLU A 115 13.69 -6.15 -4.36
CA GLU A 115 13.67 -7.29 -5.28
C GLU A 115 13.01 -6.96 -6.62
N ASN A 116 12.10 -5.99 -6.65
CA ASN A 116 11.42 -5.54 -7.86
C ASN A 116 12.01 -4.26 -8.45
N ASP A 117 13.13 -3.81 -7.94
CA ASP A 117 13.77 -2.55 -8.37
C ASP A 117 12.83 -1.36 -8.27
N LEU A 118 12.15 -1.25 -7.14
CA LEU A 118 11.22 -0.16 -6.84
C LEU A 118 11.70 0.61 -5.62
N LYS A 119 11.43 1.90 -5.60
CA LYS A 119 11.64 2.74 -4.43
C LYS A 119 10.45 2.58 -3.48
N ILE A 120 10.68 2.79 -2.19
CA ILE A 120 9.60 2.78 -1.20
C ILE A 120 9.46 4.18 -0.59
N ILE A 121 8.22 4.64 -0.46
CA ILE A 121 7.91 5.93 0.14
C ILE A 121 6.95 5.70 1.29
N THR A 122 7.34 6.16 2.48
CA THR A 122 6.55 6.02 3.70
C THR A 122 6.27 7.41 4.28
N PRO A 123 5.30 8.14 3.72
CA PRO A 123 5.10 9.56 4.05
C PRO A 123 4.65 9.80 5.49
N LEU A 124 4.12 8.78 6.17
CA LEU A 124 3.65 8.88 7.54
C LEU A 124 4.58 8.21 8.55
N TRP A 125 5.76 7.74 8.10
CA TRP A 125 6.67 6.98 8.95
C TRP A 125 7.13 7.81 10.15
N LYS A 126 6.84 7.30 11.35
CA LYS A 126 7.17 7.95 12.63
C LYS A 126 6.65 9.39 12.75
N ILE A 127 5.57 9.69 12.05
CA ILE A 127 4.93 11.00 12.19
C ILE A 127 4.47 11.19 13.63
N ASN A 128 4.64 12.40 14.16
CA ASN A 128 4.16 12.73 15.49
C ASN A 128 2.63 12.71 15.50
N ALA A 129 2.03 12.07 16.50
CA ALA A 129 0.57 11.93 16.57
C ALA A 129 -0.16 13.27 16.55
N LYS A 130 0.39 14.29 17.21
CA LYS A 130 -0.19 15.63 17.22
C LYS A 130 -0.11 16.28 15.84
N GLU A 131 1.03 16.16 15.17
CA GLU A 131 1.20 16.67 13.81
C GLU A 131 0.24 15.96 12.84
N TYR A 132 0.10 14.64 12.97
CA TYR A 132 -0.80 13.86 12.14
C TYR A 132 -2.25 14.35 12.31
N MET A 133 -2.69 14.51 13.56
CA MET A 133 -4.06 14.98 13.83
C MET A 133 -4.28 16.38 13.28
N ASN A 134 -3.30 17.25 13.38
CA ASN A 134 -3.38 18.59 12.81
C ASN A 134 -3.47 18.56 11.27
N GLU A 135 -2.76 17.66 10.62
CA GLU A 135 -2.82 17.52 9.16
C GLU A 135 -4.16 16.97 8.68
N LEU A 136 -4.87 16.17 9.51
CA LEU A 136 -6.17 15.60 9.15
C LEU A 136 -7.33 16.59 9.27
N ILE A 137 -7.14 17.71 9.93
CA ILE A 137 -8.20 18.72 10.17
C ILE A 137 -8.30 19.76 9.01
#